data_c49dcca6b1fc3672095711d29ed0c0a3
#
_entry.id   c49dcca6b1fc3672095711d29ed0c0a3
#
_cell.length_a   1.000
_cell.length_b   1.000
_cell.length_c   1.000
_cell.angle_alpha   90.00
_cell.angle_beta   90.00
_cell.angle_gamma   90.00
#
_symmetry.space_group_name_H-M   'P 1'
#
loop_
_entity.id
_entity.type
_entity.pdbx_description
1 polymer ?
#
loop_
_entity_poly.entity_id
_entity_poly.type
_entity_poly.pdbx_seq_one_letter_code
_entity_poly.pdbx_strand_id
1 'polypeptide(L)'
;MQITVNNDFNTFGGFTPQQINSFLADEQTAINILDSTFTNNISVVYDVGFGSYRGQIMPNQNISEADVNENALFFRTYSQVRQDLLNLGQPNFFTAANLPAGNSINGVTNFWVSSSVGAIFGLFTQQTDGFVGIGTQFTPGAQRVSAFLHEFGHAMGRVPETIQGAASELDLWRFLTPGNRLFNGNNPNHTPAYFSLDGGATKIADWGQDSDVSDFLNNNLTGNDPFNEFVGNLGNLTNLDILITEALGFQHPTPNPPPPPGTTADMVLRHGADGKYEIYDIGGNAILAAFPLGKVGTDWRFVTLGGFFGNDTTDMLLRNANSGGFEVYNISNNNITGAAFLGNVGLDYQVMGFGNFSSFGETDMILRNVNNGALQVYDIRNN
;
A
#
# COMPACT_ATOMS: atom_id res chain seq x y z
N MET A 1 12.38 3.98 6.59
CA MET A 1 13.27 3.93 5.42
C MET A 1 13.75 5.35 5.16
N GLN A 2 14.91 5.54 4.53
CA GLN A 2 15.40 6.86 4.13
C GLN A 2 15.77 6.83 2.65
N ILE A 3 15.04 7.58 1.83
CA ILE A 3 15.33 7.75 0.41
C ILE A 3 16.11 9.04 0.20
N THR A 4 17.23 8.97 -0.50
CA THR A 4 18.02 10.11 -0.97
C THR A 4 18.03 10.12 -2.49
N VAL A 5 17.97 11.29 -3.10
CA VAL A 5 17.94 11.43 -4.55
C VAL A 5 19.04 12.36 -5.06
N ASN A 6 19.62 12.01 -6.21
CA ASN A 6 20.53 12.83 -6.98
C ASN A 6 19.78 13.31 -8.22
N ASN A 7 19.37 14.58 -8.25
CA ASN A 7 18.55 15.13 -9.30
C ASN A 7 19.34 15.61 -10.51
N ASP A 8 18.94 15.18 -11.72
CA ASP A 8 19.45 15.69 -13.00
C ASP A 8 18.43 16.61 -13.69
N PHE A 9 18.68 17.91 -13.59
CA PHE A 9 17.94 18.95 -14.32
C PHE A 9 18.72 19.48 -15.54
N ASN A 10 19.93 19.00 -15.77
CA ASN A 10 20.84 19.54 -16.77
C ASN A 10 20.77 18.81 -18.10
N THR A 11 20.57 17.50 -18.10
CA THR A 11 20.56 16.68 -19.31
C THR A 11 19.48 17.09 -20.28
N PHE A 12 18.21 17.26 -19.82
CA PHE A 12 17.14 17.85 -20.62
C PHE A 12 17.30 19.37 -20.71
N GLY A 13 17.48 20.03 -19.57
CA GLY A 13 17.77 21.46 -19.44
C GLY A 13 16.59 22.39 -19.72
N GLY A 14 16.84 23.69 -19.59
CA GLY A 14 15.87 24.73 -19.96
C GLY A 14 14.73 24.96 -18.99
N PHE A 15 14.75 24.37 -17.79
CA PHE A 15 13.70 24.52 -16.79
C PHE A 15 13.74 25.89 -16.09
N THR A 16 12.56 26.45 -15.86
CA THR A 16 12.41 27.60 -14.97
C THR A 16 12.53 27.17 -13.50
N PRO A 17 12.89 28.08 -12.59
CA PRO A 17 12.90 27.79 -11.15
C PRO A 17 11.55 27.25 -10.63
N GLN A 18 10.42 27.72 -11.20
CA GLN A 18 9.09 27.25 -10.83
C GLN A 18 8.88 25.79 -11.21
N GLN A 19 9.34 25.38 -12.39
CA GLN A 19 9.23 23.97 -12.83
C GLN A 19 10.08 23.06 -11.95
N ILE A 20 11.31 23.45 -11.64
CA ILE A 20 12.19 22.71 -10.72
C ILE A 20 11.56 22.60 -9.33
N ASN A 21 11.11 23.71 -8.75
CA ASN A 21 10.49 23.69 -7.42
C ASN A 21 9.22 22.83 -7.38
N SER A 22 8.40 22.87 -8.43
CA SER A 22 7.22 22.03 -8.54
C SER A 22 7.57 20.53 -8.66
N PHE A 23 8.63 20.22 -9.40
CA PHE A 23 9.12 18.85 -9.52
C PHE A 23 9.62 18.32 -8.18
N LEU A 24 10.47 19.07 -7.49
CA LEU A 24 11.01 18.71 -6.18
C LEU A 24 9.92 18.58 -5.11
N ALA A 25 8.84 19.38 -5.18
CA ALA A 25 7.72 19.26 -4.25
C ALA A 25 6.96 17.94 -4.43
N ASP A 26 6.71 17.52 -5.67
CA ASP A 26 6.03 16.26 -5.96
C ASP A 26 6.92 15.05 -5.64
N GLU A 27 8.21 15.12 -5.98
CA GLU A 27 9.22 14.13 -5.60
C GLU A 27 9.28 13.94 -4.08
N GLN A 28 9.40 15.03 -3.34
CA GLN A 28 9.45 14.97 -1.87
C GLN A 28 8.15 14.41 -1.29
N THR A 29 7.00 14.69 -1.93
CA THR A 29 5.72 14.12 -1.52
C THR A 29 5.74 12.60 -1.68
N ALA A 30 6.21 12.08 -2.82
CA ALA A 30 6.33 10.63 -3.03
C ALA A 30 7.32 9.97 -2.06
N ILE A 31 8.47 10.60 -1.83
CA ILE A 31 9.47 10.13 -0.85
C ILE A 31 8.85 10.06 0.55
N ASN A 32 8.15 11.11 0.98
CA ASN A 32 7.50 11.13 2.30
C ASN A 32 6.44 10.03 2.45
N ILE A 33 5.69 9.72 1.38
CA ILE A 33 4.72 8.62 1.36
C ILE A 33 5.46 7.29 1.57
N LEU A 34 6.54 7.02 0.81
CA LEU A 34 7.31 5.79 0.93
C LEU A 34 8.00 5.66 2.29
N ASP A 35 8.66 6.72 2.77
CA ASP A 35 9.38 6.75 4.05
C ASP A 35 8.45 6.58 5.26
N SER A 36 7.22 7.11 5.18
CA SER A 36 6.22 6.94 6.23
C SER A 36 5.50 5.60 6.16
N THR A 37 5.40 5.00 4.95
CA THR A 37 4.73 3.71 4.74
C THR A 37 5.64 2.54 5.12
N PHE A 38 6.94 2.59 4.79
CA PHE A 38 7.86 1.48 5.04
C PHE A 38 8.87 1.79 6.14
N THR A 39 8.93 0.94 7.15
CA THR A 39 9.68 1.16 8.40
C THR A 39 11.07 0.54 8.45
N ASN A 40 11.53 -0.07 7.36
CA ASN A 40 12.88 -0.65 7.30
C ASN A 40 13.94 0.40 7.68
N ASN A 41 14.88 0.02 8.52
CA ASN A 41 16.02 0.87 8.87
C ASN A 41 17.13 0.76 7.81
N ILE A 42 16.85 1.21 6.61
CA ILE A 42 17.76 1.23 5.46
C ILE A 42 17.84 2.64 4.88
N SER A 43 18.95 2.92 4.19
CA SER A 43 19.13 4.13 3.36
C SER A 43 19.40 3.70 1.93
N VAL A 44 18.67 4.30 0.99
CA VAL A 44 18.77 4.04 -0.45
C VAL A 44 18.97 5.33 -1.21
N VAL A 45 19.68 5.27 -2.34
CA VAL A 45 20.03 6.42 -3.17
C VAL A 45 19.59 6.17 -4.60
N TYR A 46 18.78 7.07 -5.17
CA TYR A 46 18.34 7.00 -6.57
C TYR A 46 18.84 8.21 -7.36
N ASP A 47 19.23 7.97 -8.61
CA ASP A 47 19.47 9.07 -9.57
C ASP A 47 18.17 9.37 -10.30
N VAL A 48 17.70 10.61 -10.22
CA VAL A 48 16.40 11.05 -10.73
C VAL A 48 16.56 12.09 -11.81
N GLY A 49 16.03 11.83 -13.01
CA GLY A 49 16.04 12.76 -14.13
C GLY A 49 14.67 13.40 -14.39
N PHE A 50 14.64 14.71 -14.66
CA PHE A 50 13.46 15.39 -15.17
C PHE A 50 13.58 15.56 -16.69
N GLY A 51 12.77 14.82 -17.45
CA GLY A 51 12.88 14.72 -18.91
C GLY A 51 14.09 13.91 -19.39
N SER A 52 14.84 13.33 -18.46
CA SER A 52 16.01 12.50 -18.74
C SER A 52 15.98 11.20 -17.91
N TYR A 53 16.68 10.20 -18.39
CA TYR A 53 16.85 8.89 -17.75
C TYR A 53 18.28 8.40 -17.98
N ARG A 54 18.98 7.99 -16.92
CA ARG A 54 20.38 7.53 -16.96
C ARG A 54 21.31 8.50 -17.74
N GLY A 55 21.11 9.82 -17.56
CA GLY A 55 21.90 10.85 -18.23
C GLY A 55 21.64 11.01 -19.74
N GLN A 56 20.52 10.49 -20.25
CA GLN A 56 20.06 10.64 -21.63
C GLN A 56 18.68 11.31 -21.65
N ILE A 57 18.43 12.17 -22.65
CA ILE A 57 17.10 12.76 -22.84
C ILE A 57 16.11 11.65 -23.20
N MET A 58 14.98 11.57 -22.49
CA MET A 58 13.93 10.61 -22.80
C MET A 58 13.28 10.95 -24.14
N PRO A 59 13.12 9.96 -25.04
CA PRO A 59 12.56 10.20 -26.38
C PRO A 59 11.07 10.58 -26.34
N ASN A 60 10.36 10.16 -25.28
CA ASN A 60 8.96 10.50 -25.05
C ASN A 60 8.82 11.16 -23.68
N GLN A 61 8.27 12.36 -23.65
CA GLN A 61 8.11 13.16 -22.44
C GLN A 61 6.74 12.93 -21.73
N ASN A 62 5.93 12.01 -22.24
CA ASN A 62 4.65 11.61 -21.63
C ASN A 62 4.76 10.30 -20.81
N ILE A 63 5.95 9.71 -20.75
CA ILE A 63 6.22 8.49 -19.99
C ILE A 63 7.17 8.77 -18.83
N SER A 64 7.24 7.83 -17.93
CA SER A 64 8.27 7.69 -16.91
C SER A 64 8.99 6.35 -17.12
N GLU A 65 10.19 6.23 -16.60
CA GLU A 65 11.03 5.02 -16.73
C GLU A 65 11.82 4.84 -15.43
N ALA A 66 11.97 3.62 -14.95
CA ALA A 66 12.91 3.32 -13.89
C ALA A 66 13.46 1.90 -13.99
N ASP A 67 14.56 1.69 -13.29
CA ASP A 67 15.18 0.39 -13.17
C ASP A 67 16.10 0.35 -11.94
N VAL A 68 16.41 -0.85 -11.50
CA VAL A 68 17.46 -1.11 -10.52
C VAL A 68 18.84 -0.81 -11.13
N ASN A 69 19.82 -0.56 -10.30
CA ASN A 69 21.20 -0.47 -10.78
C ASN A 69 21.78 -1.88 -10.97
N GLU A 70 21.90 -2.35 -12.20
CA GLU A 70 22.42 -3.68 -12.54
C GLU A 70 23.85 -3.93 -12.03
N ASN A 71 24.64 -2.88 -11.78
CA ASN A 71 25.97 -3.00 -11.18
C ASN A 71 25.96 -3.12 -9.66
N ALA A 72 24.81 -2.96 -9.04
CA ALA A 72 24.61 -2.99 -7.59
C ALA A 72 23.77 -4.19 -7.11
N LEU A 73 23.49 -5.16 -7.98
CA LEU A 73 22.68 -6.34 -7.66
C LEU A 73 23.42 -7.34 -6.80
N PHE A 74 22.67 -8.07 -5.97
CA PHE A 74 23.18 -9.22 -5.23
C PHE A 74 22.63 -10.52 -5.81
N PHE A 75 23.53 -11.38 -6.27
CA PHE A 75 23.18 -12.71 -6.76
C PHE A 75 23.11 -13.70 -5.60
N ARG A 76 22.00 -14.43 -5.50
CA ARG A 76 21.67 -15.33 -4.39
C ARG A 76 21.17 -16.66 -4.93
N THR A 77 21.43 -17.76 -4.25
CA THR A 77 20.71 -19.01 -4.49
C THR A 77 19.28 -18.91 -3.96
N TYR A 78 18.36 -19.72 -4.47
CA TYR A 78 16.99 -19.79 -3.93
C TYR A 78 16.99 -20.04 -2.42
N SER A 79 17.82 -20.95 -1.92
CA SER A 79 17.88 -21.21 -0.47
C SER A 79 18.34 -20.01 0.36
N GLN A 80 19.19 -19.14 -0.19
CA GLN A 80 19.62 -17.90 0.45
C GLN A 80 18.48 -16.86 0.45
N VAL A 81 17.88 -16.58 -0.72
CA VAL A 81 16.73 -15.64 -0.81
C VAL A 81 15.61 -16.09 0.12
N ARG A 82 15.28 -17.38 0.09
CA ARG A 82 14.27 -17.95 0.99
C ARG A 82 14.63 -17.70 2.47
N GLN A 83 15.86 -17.93 2.86
CA GLN A 83 16.29 -17.73 4.25
C GLN A 83 16.28 -16.25 4.62
N ASP A 84 16.74 -15.37 3.73
CA ASP A 84 16.75 -13.93 3.93
C ASP A 84 15.30 -13.42 4.18
N LEU A 85 14.33 -13.80 3.34
CA LEU A 85 12.92 -13.46 3.48
C LEU A 85 12.30 -14.02 4.78
N LEU A 86 12.58 -15.29 5.12
CA LEU A 86 12.08 -15.90 6.37
C LEU A 86 12.63 -15.19 7.61
N ASN A 87 13.87 -14.70 7.57
CA ASN A 87 14.51 -13.99 8.70
C ASN A 87 13.84 -12.62 8.97
N LEU A 88 13.08 -12.06 8.03
CA LEU A 88 12.35 -10.81 8.22
C LEU A 88 11.18 -10.94 9.20
N GLY A 89 10.74 -12.17 9.51
CA GLY A 89 9.72 -12.42 10.52
C GLY A 89 8.32 -11.94 10.11
N GLN A 90 8.01 -11.94 8.82
CA GLN A 90 6.69 -11.59 8.27
C GLN A 90 5.89 -12.86 7.89
N PRO A 91 5.27 -13.56 8.84
CA PRO A 91 4.69 -14.89 8.62
C PRO A 91 3.48 -14.90 7.67
N ASN A 92 2.87 -13.75 7.42
CA ASN A 92 1.75 -13.63 6.47
C ASN A 92 2.21 -13.68 5.01
N PHE A 93 3.47 -13.31 4.74
CA PHE A 93 4.06 -13.27 3.41
C PHE A 93 4.97 -14.48 3.17
N PHE A 94 5.87 -14.78 4.11
CA PHE A 94 6.95 -15.76 3.93
C PHE A 94 6.58 -17.10 4.55
N THR A 95 5.64 -17.78 3.89
CA THR A 95 5.10 -19.09 4.30
C THR A 95 5.74 -20.23 3.50
N ALA A 96 5.53 -21.47 3.97
CA ALA A 96 5.95 -22.64 3.21
C ALA A 96 5.20 -22.80 1.87
N ALA A 97 3.99 -22.24 1.74
CA ALA A 97 3.24 -22.22 0.48
C ALA A 97 3.89 -21.25 -0.52
N ASN A 98 4.29 -20.08 -0.06
CA ASN A 98 4.97 -19.07 -0.89
C ASN A 98 6.41 -19.44 -1.18
N LEU A 99 7.12 -19.95 -0.18
CA LEU A 99 8.54 -20.26 -0.24
C LEU A 99 8.77 -21.71 0.19
N PRO A 100 8.47 -22.70 -0.66
CA PRO A 100 8.68 -24.10 -0.34
C PRO A 100 10.17 -24.40 -0.05
N ALA A 101 10.41 -25.35 0.85
CA ALA A 101 11.77 -25.75 1.19
C ALA A 101 12.47 -26.42 -0.01
N GLY A 102 13.77 -26.14 -0.16
CA GLY A 102 14.59 -26.76 -1.23
C GLY A 102 15.71 -25.85 -1.70
N ASN A 103 16.43 -26.31 -2.70
CA ASN A 103 17.52 -25.58 -3.35
C ASN A 103 17.05 -24.91 -4.67
N SER A 104 15.82 -25.16 -5.08
CA SER A 104 15.21 -24.58 -6.29
C SER A 104 13.70 -24.44 -6.09
N ILE A 105 13.09 -23.56 -6.87
CA ILE A 105 11.65 -23.37 -6.97
C ILE A 105 11.26 -23.39 -8.45
N ASN A 106 10.34 -24.27 -8.85
CA ASN A 106 9.98 -24.52 -10.25
C ASN A 106 11.21 -24.70 -11.17
N GLY A 107 12.29 -25.33 -10.65
CA GLY A 107 13.54 -25.55 -11.37
C GLY A 107 14.54 -24.39 -11.37
N VAL A 108 14.18 -23.21 -10.85
CA VAL A 108 15.06 -22.05 -10.75
C VAL A 108 15.87 -22.12 -9.45
N THR A 109 17.18 -21.95 -9.56
CA THR A 109 18.14 -22.07 -8.46
C THR A 109 18.81 -20.75 -8.08
N ASN A 110 18.86 -19.79 -8.99
CA ASN A 110 19.58 -18.54 -8.82
C ASN A 110 18.64 -17.35 -9.02
N PHE A 111 18.77 -16.40 -8.11
CA PHE A 111 18.02 -15.15 -8.08
C PHE A 111 18.97 -13.97 -7.99
N TRP A 112 18.53 -12.83 -8.44
CA TRP A 112 19.10 -11.56 -8.06
C TRP A 112 18.10 -10.75 -7.24
N VAL A 113 18.62 -9.93 -6.35
CA VAL A 113 17.86 -8.95 -5.58
C VAL A 113 18.45 -7.58 -5.83
N SER A 114 17.61 -6.53 -5.87
CA SER A 114 18.07 -5.15 -5.98
C SER A 114 18.94 -4.78 -4.78
N SER A 115 19.73 -3.73 -4.89
CA SER A 115 20.49 -3.21 -3.76
C SER A 115 19.58 -2.71 -2.63
N SER A 116 18.41 -2.17 -2.95
CA SER A 116 17.39 -1.75 -1.97
C SER A 116 16.86 -2.93 -1.16
N VAL A 117 16.52 -4.05 -1.80
CA VAL A 117 16.13 -5.30 -1.12
C VAL A 117 17.33 -5.91 -0.41
N GLY A 118 18.50 -5.89 -1.03
CA GLY A 118 19.75 -6.34 -0.42
C GLY A 118 20.04 -5.64 0.90
N ALA A 119 19.81 -4.32 0.97
CA ALA A 119 19.98 -3.55 2.20
C ALA A 119 19.06 -4.05 3.33
N ILE A 120 17.84 -4.50 3.01
CA ILE A 120 16.92 -5.14 3.97
C ILE A 120 17.52 -6.45 4.50
N PHE A 121 18.21 -7.21 3.66
CA PHE A 121 18.89 -8.46 4.02
C PHE A 121 20.27 -8.23 4.70
N GLY A 122 20.64 -6.96 4.95
CA GLY A 122 21.93 -6.61 5.54
C GLY A 122 23.11 -6.66 4.56
N LEU A 123 22.82 -6.67 3.24
CA LEU A 123 23.81 -6.59 2.18
C LEU A 123 23.98 -5.11 1.78
N PHE A 124 25.20 -4.66 1.53
CA PHE A 124 25.44 -3.24 1.25
C PHE A 124 26.32 -3.05 0.02
N THR A 125 26.00 -2.03 -0.75
CA THR A 125 26.84 -1.49 -1.82
C THR A 125 27.06 0.00 -1.57
N GLN A 126 28.07 0.59 -2.22
CA GLN A 126 28.33 2.03 -2.20
C GLN A 126 27.91 2.72 -3.50
N GLN A 127 27.09 2.06 -4.29
CA GLN A 127 26.60 2.58 -5.57
C GLN A 127 25.18 3.14 -5.41
N THR A 128 24.74 3.94 -6.38
CA THR A 128 23.34 4.30 -6.56
C THR A 128 22.50 3.03 -6.66
N ASP A 129 21.35 2.99 -5.99
CA ASP A 129 20.49 1.80 -5.91
C ASP A 129 19.65 1.60 -7.16
N GLY A 130 19.28 2.67 -7.84
CA GLY A 130 18.50 2.62 -9.07
C GLY A 130 18.38 3.97 -9.76
N PHE A 131 17.67 3.98 -10.86
CA PHE A 131 17.50 5.13 -11.73
C PHE A 131 16.01 5.39 -11.96
N VAL A 132 15.61 6.66 -11.99
CA VAL A 132 14.24 7.12 -12.24
C VAL A 132 14.27 8.26 -13.24
N GLY A 133 13.42 8.21 -14.25
CA GLY A 133 13.19 9.28 -15.22
C GLY A 133 11.73 9.68 -15.24
N ILE A 134 11.43 10.95 -15.03
CA ILE A 134 10.07 11.49 -15.11
C ILE A 134 9.97 12.45 -16.30
N GLY A 135 9.09 12.12 -17.24
CA GLY A 135 8.86 12.97 -18.42
C GLY A 135 8.27 14.33 -18.04
N THR A 136 8.53 15.33 -18.87
CA THR A 136 8.17 16.74 -18.58
C THR A 136 6.68 17.04 -18.75
N GLN A 137 5.89 16.13 -19.32
CA GLN A 137 4.47 16.32 -19.60
C GLN A 137 3.54 15.83 -18.48
N PHE A 138 4.07 15.18 -17.45
CA PHE A 138 3.24 14.83 -16.29
C PHE A 138 2.72 16.08 -15.60
N THR A 139 1.42 16.11 -15.34
CA THR A 139 0.77 17.21 -14.62
C THR A 139 1.29 17.28 -13.18
N PRO A 140 1.76 18.45 -12.72
CA PRO A 140 2.16 18.62 -11.33
C PRO A 140 1.04 18.24 -10.33
N GLY A 141 1.43 17.70 -9.19
CA GLY A 141 0.53 17.21 -8.16
C GLY A 141 0.28 15.71 -8.28
N ALA A 142 -0.95 15.26 -8.03
CA ALA A 142 -1.28 13.84 -7.84
C ALA A 142 -0.79 12.92 -8.98
N GLN A 143 -0.88 13.34 -10.24
CA GLN A 143 -0.42 12.52 -11.37
C GLN A 143 1.11 12.31 -11.34
N ARG A 144 1.88 13.39 -11.13
CA ARG A 144 3.34 13.27 -11.09
C ARG A 144 3.82 12.58 -9.81
N VAL A 145 3.13 12.75 -8.68
CA VAL A 145 3.37 11.97 -7.46
C VAL A 145 3.12 10.48 -7.73
N SER A 146 2.03 10.11 -8.43
CA SER A 146 1.80 8.72 -8.83
C SER A 146 2.91 8.18 -9.72
N ALA A 147 3.41 8.97 -10.68
CA ALA A 147 4.54 8.56 -11.52
C ALA A 147 5.80 8.32 -10.69
N PHE A 148 6.11 9.18 -9.72
CA PHE A 148 7.23 8.95 -8.80
C PHE A 148 7.06 7.67 -7.96
N LEU A 149 5.88 7.43 -7.40
CA LEU A 149 5.60 6.22 -6.63
C LEU A 149 5.77 4.96 -7.50
N HIS A 150 5.29 5.00 -8.73
CA HIS A 150 5.43 3.95 -9.72
C HIS A 150 6.90 3.64 -9.98
N GLU A 151 7.68 4.65 -10.35
CA GLU A 151 9.08 4.49 -10.75
C GLU A 151 9.99 4.15 -9.56
N PHE A 152 9.77 4.73 -8.40
CA PHE A 152 10.48 4.29 -7.19
C PHE A 152 10.18 2.82 -6.88
N GLY A 153 8.96 2.31 -7.13
CA GLY A 153 8.64 0.89 -7.00
C GLY A 153 9.53 0.00 -7.86
N HIS A 154 9.78 0.37 -9.13
CA HIS A 154 10.71 -0.35 -10.00
C HIS A 154 12.15 -0.24 -9.48
N ALA A 155 12.63 0.95 -9.17
CA ALA A 155 13.98 1.18 -8.65
C ALA A 155 14.23 0.45 -7.30
N MET A 156 13.18 0.23 -6.50
CA MET A 156 13.25 -0.56 -5.27
C MET A 156 13.36 -2.07 -5.53
N GLY A 157 13.01 -2.58 -6.69
CA GLY A 157 13.15 -4.00 -7.05
C GLY A 157 11.93 -4.64 -7.72
N ARG A 158 10.89 -3.89 -8.03
CA ARG A 158 9.71 -4.39 -8.76
C ARG A 158 10.02 -4.51 -10.26
N VAL A 159 11.01 -5.36 -10.60
CA VAL A 159 11.51 -5.60 -11.96
C VAL A 159 11.68 -7.12 -12.16
N PRO A 160 11.04 -7.72 -13.19
CA PRO A 160 11.06 -9.17 -13.40
C PRO A 160 12.12 -9.64 -14.40
N GLU A 161 13.23 -8.95 -14.54
CA GLU A 161 14.24 -9.29 -15.53
C GLU A 161 15.07 -10.53 -15.19
N THR A 162 15.50 -11.26 -16.20
CA THR A 162 16.50 -12.32 -16.05
C THR A 162 17.89 -11.74 -16.32
N ILE A 163 18.70 -11.59 -15.28
CA ILE A 163 20.04 -11.01 -15.36
C ILE A 163 21.08 -12.09 -15.08
N GLN A 164 22.03 -12.28 -16.02
CA GLN A 164 23.09 -13.29 -15.92
C GLN A 164 22.57 -14.72 -15.61
N GLY A 165 21.37 -15.06 -16.09
CA GLY A 165 20.74 -16.35 -15.87
C GLY A 165 20.08 -16.54 -14.49
N ALA A 166 20.03 -15.50 -13.68
CA ALA A 166 19.29 -15.47 -12.43
C ALA A 166 17.92 -14.79 -12.64
N ALA A 167 16.87 -15.32 -12.01
CA ALA A 167 15.55 -14.71 -12.00
C ALA A 167 15.49 -13.54 -11.02
N SER A 168 14.57 -12.63 -11.21
CA SER A 168 14.27 -11.60 -10.22
C SER A 168 13.59 -12.21 -8.98
N GLU A 169 13.80 -11.60 -7.81
CA GLU A 169 13.02 -11.91 -6.63
C GLU A 169 11.52 -11.68 -6.84
N LEU A 170 11.14 -10.65 -7.60
CA LEU A 170 9.75 -10.38 -7.96
C LEU A 170 9.05 -11.60 -8.58
N ASP A 171 9.78 -12.42 -9.36
CA ASP A 171 9.22 -13.61 -10.00
C ASP A 171 8.74 -14.68 -9.01
N LEU A 172 9.14 -14.62 -7.73
CA LEU A 172 8.57 -15.47 -6.68
C LEU A 172 7.07 -15.25 -6.48
N TRP A 173 6.56 -14.10 -6.87
CA TRP A 173 5.19 -13.64 -6.67
C TRP A 173 4.35 -13.58 -7.95
N ARG A 174 4.92 -14.05 -9.07
CA ARG A 174 4.26 -14.09 -10.39
C ARG A 174 3.83 -15.52 -10.71
N PHE A 175 2.52 -15.80 -10.66
CA PHE A 175 1.98 -17.14 -10.83
C PHE A 175 1.24 -17.31 -12.14
N LEU A 176 1.43 -18.46 -12.79
CA LEU A 176 0.64 -18.95 -13.92
C LEU A 176 -0.57 -19.76 -13.45
N THR A 177 -0.35 -20.61 -12.46
CA THR A 177 -1.33 -21.45 -11.78
C THR A 177 -0.85 -21.72 -10.35
N PRO A 178 -1.68 -22.24 -9.44
CA PRO A 178 -1.22 -22.61 -8.11
C PRO A 178 0.05 -23.45 -8.12
N GLY A 179 1.06 -23.01 -7.38
CA GLY A 179 2.38 -23.65 -7.29
C GLY A 179 3.31 -23.45 -8.50
N ASN A 180 2.84 -22.91 -9.61
CA ASN A 180 3.62 -22.72 -10.82
C ASN A 180 3.83 -21.22 -11.12
N ARG A 181 5.09 -20.78 -11.11
CA ARG A 181 5.49 -19.39 -11.29
C ARG A 181 5.97 -19.09 -12.70
N LEU A 182 5.91 -17.83 -13.07
CA LEU A 182 6.45 -17.30 -14.32
C LEU A 182 7.88 -16.81 -14.08
N PHE A 183 8.89 -17.54 -14.58
CA PHE A 183 10.31 -17.21 -14.47
C PHE A 183 10.96 -16.91 -15.83
N ASN A 184 10.29 -16.17 -16.68
CA ASN A 184 10.79 -15.86 -18.01
C ASN A 184 11.17 -14.37 -18.20
N GLY A 185 11.54 -13.70 -17.11
CA GLY A 185 11.95 -12.30 -17.13
C GLY A 185 10.83 -11.37 -17.59
N ASN A 186 11.12 -10.53 -18.57
CA ASN A 186 10.20 -9.55 -19.15
C ASN A 186 9.05 -10.14 -20.00
N ASN A 187 8.75 -11.43 -19.85
CA ASN A 187 7.58 -12.09 -20.40
C ASN A 187 7.33 -11.82 -21.91
N PRO A 188 8.30 -12.12 -22.79
CA PRO A 188 8.23 -11.76 -24.21
C PRO A 188 7.05 -12.40 -24.97
N ASN A 189 6.38 -13.38 -24.38
CA ASN A 189 5.22 -14.05 -24.96
C ASN A 189 3.88 -13.53 -24.42
N HIS A 190 3.89 -12.46 -23.62
CA HIS A 190 2.69 -11.90 -22.99
C HIS A 190 1.84 -12.96 -22.27
N THR A 191 2.51 -13.91 -21.61
CA THR A 191 1.82 -15.00 -20.90
C THR A 191 1.08 -14.42 -19.68
N PRO A 192 -0.23 -14.60 -19.56
CA PRO A 192 -0.97 -14.11 -18.41
C PRO A 192 -0.42 -14.67 -17.11
N ALA A 193 -0.12 -13.79 -16.16
CA ALA A 193 0.32 -14.15 -14.83
C ALA A 193 -0.42 -13.29 -13.81
N TYR A 194 -0.43 -13.71 -12.54
CA TYR A 194 -1.10 -13.00 -11.47
C TYR A 194 -0.25 -12.96 -10.20
N PHE A 195 -0.47 -11.92 -9.41
CA PHE A 195 0.09 -11.76 -8.08
C PHE A 195 -0.68 -12.59 -7.06
N SER A 196 0.05 -13.28 -6.18
CA SER A 196 -0.51 -14.10 -5.11
C SER A 196 0.43 -14.18 -3.92
N LEU A 197 -0.13 -14.34 -2.71
CA LEU A 197 0.58 -14.45 -1.43
C LEU A 197 0.27 -15.78 -0.69
N ASP A 198 -0.30 -16.75 -1.39
CA ASP A 198 -0.63 -18.08 -0.83
C ASP A 198 -0.22 -19.24 -1.77
N GLY A 199 0.92 -19.06 -2.45
CA GLY A 199 1.44 -20.07 -3.37
C GLY A 199 0.68 -20.15 -4.69
N GLY A 200 -0.04 -19.10 -5.06
CA GLY A 200 -0.84 -19.03 -6.28
C GLY A 200 -2.27 -19.54 -6.13
N ALA A 201 -2.71 -19.91 -4.92
CA ALA A 201 -4.07 -20.42 -4.71
C ALA A 201 -5.12 -19.31 -4.89
N THR A 202 -4.83 -18.10 -4.42
CA THR A 202 -5.70 -16.93 -4.58
C THR A 202 -5.04 -15.88 -5.47
N LYS A 203 -5.74 -15.49 -6.53
CA LYS A 203 -5.32 -14.37 -7.38
C LYS A 203 -5.70 -13.05 -6.70
N ILE A 204 -4.71 -12.18 -6.47
CA ILE A 204 -4.90 -10.84 -5.90
C ILE A 204 -5.05 -9.82 -7.03
N ALA A 205 -4.14 -9.81 -8.01
CA ALA A 205 -4.19 -8.93 -9.18
C ALA A 205 -3.54 -9.62 -10.38
N ASP A 206 -3.92 -9.22 -11.59
CA ASP A 206 -3.26 -9.65 -12.81
C ASP A 206 -2.04 -8.76 -13.10
N TRP A 207 -0.93 -9.36 -13.54
CA TRP A 207 0.23 -8.65 -14.04
C TRP A 207 -0.01 -8.11 -15.45
N GLY A 208 0.63 -7.01 -15.78
CA GLY A 208 0.61 -6.39 -17.08
C GLY A 208 1.06 -7.32 -18.21
N GLN A 209 0.56 -7.06 -19.40
CA GLN A 209 0.83 -7.88 -20.58
C GLN A 209 1.24 -7.04 -21.79
N ASP A 210 0.87 -5.76 -21.83
CA ASP A 210 0.95 -4.92 -23.01
C ASP A 210 2.04 -3.83 -22.91
N SER A 211 2.44 -3.44 -21.70
CA SER A 211 3.50 -2.46 -21.46
C SER A 211 4.61 -3.04 -20.57
N ASP A 212 4.74 -2.60 -19.35
CA ASP A 212 5.64 -3.19 -18.38
C ASP A 212 4.97 -4.39 -17.69
N VAL A 213 5.63 -5.54 -17.76
CA VAL A 213 5.10 -6.80 -17.20
C VAL A 213 5.32 -6.92 -15.70
N SER A 214 5.93 -5.92 -15.07
CA SER A 214 6.00 -5.74 -13.62
C SER A 214 4.94 -4.81 -13.08
N ASP A 215 4.15 -4.20 -13.95
CA ASP A 215 2.98 -3.42 -13.58
C ASP A 215 1.75 -4.30 -13.42
N PHE A 216 0.74 -3.78 -12.73
CA PHE A 216 -0.56 -4.45 -12.69
C PHE A 216 -1.37 -4.14 -13.94
N LEU A 217 -2.07 -5.15 -14.44
CA LEU A 217 -2.96 -5.01 -15.58
C LEU A 217 -4.05 -3.97 -15.29
N ASN A 218 -4.27 -3.04 -16.23
CA ASN A 218 -5.28 -2.01 -16.12
C ASN A 218 -6.69 -2.62 -16.18
N ASN A 219 -7.28 -2.88 -15.02
CA ASN A 219 -8.63 -3.43 -14.85
C ASN A 219 -9.34 -2.78 -13.65
N ASN A 220 -10.56 -3.22 -13.33
CA ASN A 220 -11.38 -2.64 -12.26
C ASN A 220 -10.78 -2.77 -10.85
N LEU A 221 -9.84 -3.68 -10.63
CA LEU A 221 -9.16 -3.86 -9.33
C LEU A 221 -8.00 -2.86 -9.16
N THR A 222 -7.39 -2.44 -10.27
CA THR A 222 -6.17 -1.63 -10.27
C THR A 222 -6.32 -0.26 -10.93
N GLY A 223 -7.51 0.15 -11.31
CA GLY A 223 -7.78 1.28 -12.23
C GLY A 223 -7.26 2.67 -11.82
N ASN A 224 -6.92 2.90 -10.55
CA ASN A 224 -6.26 4.13 -10.07
C ASN A 224 -4.95 3.85 -9.32
N ASP A 225 -4.48 2.62 -9.36
CA ASP A 225 -3.27 2.18 -8.69
C ASP A 225 -2.05 2.83 -9.35
N PRO A 226 -1.09 3.41 -8.60
CA PRO A 226 0.16 3.91 -9.16
C PRO A 226 0.94 2.83 -9.91
N PHE A 227 0.91 1.57 -9.46
CA PHE A 227 1.64 0.46 -10.07
C PHE A 227 0.91 -0.19 -11.26
N ASN A 228 -0.09 0.48 -11.81
CA ASN A 228 -0.83 0.07 -13.01
C ASN A 228 -0.01 0.35 -14.28
N GLU A 229 -0.18 -0.45 -15.33
CA GLU A 229 0.38 -0.22 -16.69
C GLU A 229 0.19 1.21 -17.21
N PHE A 230 -0.89 1.87 -16.79
CA PHE A 230 -1.14 3.29 -17.05
C PHE A 230 -1.15 4.03 -15.73
N VAL A 231 -0.06 4.74 -15.44
CA VAL A 231 0.11 5.47 -14.19
C VAL A 231 -1.15 6.22 -13.80
N GLY A 232 -1.72 5.86 -12.66
CA GLY A 232 -2.93 6.45 -12.12
C GLY A 232 -2.75 7.92 -11.72
N ASN A 233 -3.80 8.50 -11.16
CA ASN A 233 -3.81 9.90 -10.71
C ASN A 233 -4.19 9.99 -9.22
N LEU A 234 -3.86 8.96 -8.44
CA LEU A 234 -4.20 8.89 -7.01
C LEU A 234 -3.29 9.77 -6.16
N GLY A 235 -2.00 9.84 -6.50
CA GLY A 235 -0.99 10.57 -5.71
C GLY A 235 -0.73 9.94 -4.34
N ASN A 236 -1.00 8.65 -4.18
CA ASN A 236 -0.77 7.87 -2.96
C ASN A 236 -0.67 6.37 -3.30
N LEU A 237 -0.12 5.56 -2.39
CA LEU A 237 -0.09 4.11 -2.52
C LEU A 237 -1.46 3.50 -2.21
N THR A 238 -1.79 2.43 -2.93
CA THR A 238 -2.93 1.56 -2.61
C THR A 238 -2.50 0.43 -1.68
N ASN A 239 -3.46 -0.31 -1.15
CA ASN A 239 -3.15 -1.53 -0.39
C ASN A 239 -2.44 -2.57 -1.26
N LEU A 240 -2.70 -2.60 -2.56
CA LEU A 240 -2.05 -3.52 -3.49
C LEU A 240 -0.57 -3.18 -3.68
N ASP A 241 -0.23 -1.88 -3.82
CA ASP A 241 1.15 -1.39 -3.90
C ASP A 241 1.94 -1.75 -2.63
N ILE A 242 1.30 -1.59 -1.47
CA ILE A 242 1.90 -1.96 -0.18
C ILE A 242 2.15 -3.46 -0.12
N LEU A 243 1.17 -4.29 -0.47
CA LEU A 243 1.29 -5.76 -0.44
C LEU A 243 2.42 -6.29 -1.33
N ILE A 244 2.56 -5.78 -2.56
CA ILE A 244 3.66 -6.23 -3.43
C ILE A 244 5.02 -5.75 -2.93
N THR A 245 5.10 -4.56 -2.37
CA THR A 245 6.33 -4.03 -1.79
C THR A 245 6.73 -4.80 -0.52
N GLU A 246 5.75 -5.19 0.32
CA GLU A 246 5.99 -6.09 1.45
C GLU A 246 6.45 -7.47 1.00
N ALA A 247 5.93 -7.99 -0.11
CA ALA A 247 6.35 -9.27 -0.68
C ALA A 247 7.83 -9.26 -1.13
N LEU A 248 8.39 -8.10 -1.45
CA LEU A 248 9.83 -7.90 -1.71
C LEU A 248 10.65 -7.72 -0.42
N GLY A 249 10.04 -7.79 0.77
CA GLY A 249 10.72 -7.71 2.07
C GLY A 249 10.66 -6.34 2.74
N PHE A 250 10.07 -5.34 2.14
CA PHE A 250 9.85 -4.06 2.81
C PHE A 250 8.84 -4.23 3.94
N GLN A 251 9.10 -3.59 5.07
CA GLN A 251 8.24 -3.69 6.25
C GLN A 251 7.31 -2.48 6.30
N HIS A 252 6.07 -2.72 6.02
CA HIS A 252 5.01 -1.80 6.42
C HIS A 252 4.76 -1.99 7.92
N PRO A 253 4.55 -0.92 8.72
CA PRO A 253 4.08 -1.10 10.08
C PRO A 253 2.83 -1.96 9.97
N THR A 254 2.94 -3.22 10.39
CA THR A 254 1.75 -4.07 10.36
C THR A 254 0.68 -3.30 11.11
N PRO A 255 -0.42 -2.95 10.47
CA PRO A 255 -1.62 -2.72 11.22
C PRO A 255 -1.70 -3.89 12.20
N ASN A 256 -1.96 -3.63 13.47
CA ASN A 256 -2.02 -4.65 14.51
C ASN A 256 -2.36 -6.01 13.92
N PRO A 257 -1.64 -7.09 14.26
CA PRO A 257 -1.85 -8.37 13.59
C PRO A 257 -3.32 -8.71 13.54
N PRO A 258 -3.80 -9.34 12.47
CA PRO A 258 -5.19 -9.76 12.40
C PRO A 258 -5.52 -10.54 13.68
N PRO A 259 -6.74 -10.45 14.19
CA PRO A 259 -7.16 -11.15 15.38
C PRO A 259 -6.70 -12.61 15.32
N PRO A 260 -6.12 -13.18 16.39
CA PRO A 260 -5.68 -14.57 16.38
C PRO A 260 -6.80 -15.48 15.94
N PRO A 261 -6.54 -16.55 15.17
CA PRO A 261 -7.57 -17.51 14.82
C PRO A 261 -8.30 -18.03 16.07
N GLY A 262 -9.64 -17.88 16.10
CA GLY A 262 -10.45 -18.29 17.24
C GLY A 262 -10.92 -17.15 18.15
N THR A 263 -10.63 -15.88 17.84
CA THR A 263 -11.34 -14.75 18.44
C THR A 263 -12.79 -14.75 18.00
N THR A 264 -13.71 -14.67 18.96
CA THR A 264 -15.15 -14.73 18.69
C THR A 264 -15.86 -13.40 18.95
N ALA A 265 -15.17 -12.45 19.56
CA ALA A 265 -15.67 -11.10 19.85
C ALA A 265 -14.50 -10.19 20.20
N ASP A 266 -14.64 -8.91 19.85
CA ASP A 266 -13.71 -7.88 20.24
C ASP A 266 -14.43 -6.84 21.11
N MET A 267 -13.67 -6.13 21.94
CA MET A 267 -14.20 -5.13 22.82
C MET A 267 -13.53 -3.78 22.58
N VAL A 268 -14.33 -2.76 22.32
CA VAL A 268 -13.85 -1.37 22.23
C VAL A 268 -14.07 -0.68 23.55
N LEU A 269 -13.00 -0.18 24.16
CA LEU A 269 -13.07 0.62 25.38
C LEU A 269 -12.66 2.08 25.12
N ARG A 270 -13.26 2.98 25.89
CA ARG A 270 -12.93 4.39 25.92
C ARG A 270 -12.52 4.81 27.32
N HIS A 271 -11.35 5.42 27.43
CA HIS A 271 -10.90 6.05 28.68
C HIS A 271 -11.66 7.35 28.94
N GLY A 272 -12.41 7.39 30.04
CA GLY A 272 -13.35 8.49 30.35
C GLY A 272 -12.69 9.84 30.60
N ALA A 273 -11.46 9.84 31.12
CA ALA A 273 -10.78 11.08 31.54
C ALA A 273 -10.11 11.82 30.36
N ASP A 274 -9.64 11.12 29.35
CA ASP A 274 -8.87 11.73 28.26
C ASP A 274 -9.36 11.40 26.84
N GLY A 275 -10.35 10.50 26.72
CA GLY A 275 -10.97 10.13 25.44
C GLY A 275 -10.13 9.22 24.55
N LYS A 276 -9.18 8.48 25.11
CA LYS A 276 -8.47 7.41 24.38
C LYS A 276 -9.39 6.23 24.14
N TYR A 277 -9.21 5.59 22.99
CA TYR A 277 -9.88 4.35 22.61
C TYR A 277 -8.88 3.22 22.46
N GLU A 278 -9.29 2.02 22.86
CA GLU A 278 -8.53 0.77 22.73
C GLU A 278 -9.46 -0.34 22.28
N ILE A 279 -8.95 -1.24 21.41
CA ILE A 279 -9.60 -2.51 21.06
C ILE A 279 -8.89 -3.64 21.82
N TYR A 280 -9.69 -4.58 22.31
CA TYR A 280 -9.23 -5.79 22.96
C TYR A 280 -9.73 -7.00 22.19
N ASP A 281 -8.83 -7.81 21.66
CA ASP A 281 -9.18 -9.11 21.10
C ASP A 281 -9.53 -10.07 22.23
N ILE A 282 -10.69 -10.71 22.14
CA ILE A 282 -11.20 -11.62 23.16
C ILE A 282 -11.37 -13.03 22.56
N GLY A 283 -10.79 -14.01 23.20
CA GLY A 283 -10.96 -15.43 22.83
C GLY A 283 -10.72 -16.36 24.01
N GLY A 284 -11.42 -17.48 24.07
CA GLY A 284 -11.26 -18.45 25.14
C GLY A 284 -11.55 -17.88 26.56
N ASN A 285 -12.44 -16.90 26.71
CA ASN A 285 -12.74 -16.15 27.94
C ASN A 285 -11.55 -15.34 28.50
N ALA A 286 -10.62 -14.91 27.63
CA ALA A 286 -9.47 -14.10 28.00
C ALA A 286 -9.27 -12.94 27.02
N ILE A 287 -8.63 -11.87 27.48
CA ILE A 287 -8.06 -10.85 26.60
C ILE A 287 -6.78 -11.43 26.01
N LEU A 288 -6.73 -11.53 24.69
CA LEU A 288 -5.59 -12.07 23.94
C LEU A 288 -4.59 -10.97 23.57
N ALA A 289 -5.09 -9.80 23.20
CA ALA A 289 -4.27 -8.64 22.82
C ALA A 289 -5.04 -7.33 23.07
N ALA A 290 -4.32 -6.19 23.11
CA ALA A 290 -4.89 -4.85 23.27
C ALA A 290 -4.20 -3.89 22.29
N PHE A 291 -4.99 -3.05 21.64
CA PHE A 291 -4.54 -2.18 20.56
C PHE A 291 -5.05 -0.75 20.76
N PRO A 292 -4.16 0.25 20.87
CA PRO A 292 -4.58 1.65 21.01
C PRO A 292 -5.10 2.18 19.67
N LEU A 293 -6.32 2.70 19.63
CA LEU A 293 -6.90 3.38 18.46
C LEU A 293 -6.59 4.87 18.41
N GLY A 294 -5.99 5.42 19.47
CA GLY A 294 -5.72 6.84 19.54
C GLY A 294 -6.69 7.60 20.45
N LYS A 295 -6.68 8.94 20.33
CA LYS A 295 -7.41 9.84 21.21
C LYS A 295 -8.36 10.72 20.42
N VAL A 296 -9.65 10.62 20.74
CA VAL A 296 -10.69 11.58 20.34
C VAL A 296 -11.12 12.36 21.57
N GLY A 297 -11.39 13.65 21.45
CA GLY A 297 -11.72 14.51 22.59
C GLY A 297 -12.82 13.97 23.52
N THR A 298 -12.84 14.44 24.76
CA THR A 298 -13.81 13.98 25.78
C THR A 298 -15.26 14.40 25.50
N ASP A 299 -15.47 15.31 24.57
CA ASP A 299 -16.78 15.78 24.09
C ASP A 299 -17.38 14.85 23.01
N TRP A 300 -16.63 13.92 22.46
CA TRP A 300 -17.12 12.90 21.55
C TRP A 300 -17.65 11.68 22.30
N ARG A 301 -18.82 11.22 21.92
CA ARG A 301 -19.50 10.07 22.50
C ARG A 301 -19.63 8.95 21.49
N PHE A 302 -19.37 7.75 21.92
CA PHE A 302 -19.64 6.54 21.13
C PHE A 302 -21.14 6.43 20.85
N VAL A 303 -21.48 6.10 19.60
CA VAL A 303 -22.85 5.89 19.14
C VAL A 303 -23.07 4.43 18.82
N THR A 304 -22.30 3.88 17.89
CA THR A 304 -22.40 2.48 17.46
C THR A 304 -21.13 2.02 16.71
N LEU A 305 -21.06 0.71 16.48
CA LEU A 305 -20.27 0.10 15.41
C LEU A 305 -21.20 -0.26 14.26
N GLY A 306 -20.70 -0.22 13.02
CA GLY A 306 -21.46 -0.60 11.82
C GLY A 306 -20.61 -0.52 10.56
N GLY A 307 -21.12 -0.97 9.44
CA GLY A 307 -20.46 -0.86 8.14
C GLY A 307 -20.80 0.50 7.49
N PHE A 308 -20.00 1.50 7.75
CA PHE A 308 -20.16 2.87 7.23
C PHE A 308 -19.14 3.18 6.12
N PHE A 309 -18.02 2.43 6.08
CA PHE A 309 -16.99 2.51 5.06
C PHE A 309 -16.90 1.19 4.30
N GLY A 310 -17.08 1.23 2.98
CA GLY A 310 -16.86 0.06 2.14
C GLY A 310 -17.72 -1.14 2.50
N ASN A 311 -17.10 -2.32 2.57
CA ASN A 311 -17.81 -3.60 2.70
C ASN A 311 -17.61 -4.28 4.07
N ASP A 312 -17.00 -3.63 5.04
CA ASP A 312 -16.83 -4.21 6.37
C ASP A 312 -17.97 -3.79 7.33
N THR A 313 -17.93 -4.27 8.57
CA THR A 313 -19.02 -4.12 9.53
C THR A 313 -18.58 -3.51 10.86
N THR A 314 -17.36 -2.99 10.94
CA THR A 314 -16.73 -2.67 12.23
C THR A 314 -16.28 -1.23 12.38
N ASP A 315 -16.80 -0.31 11.57
CA ASP A 315 -16.53 1.13 11.72
C ASP A 315 -17.14 1.69 12.97
N MET A 316 -16.52 2.73 13.51
CA MET A 316 -16.96 3.39 14.74
C MET A 316 -17.59 4.75 14.44
N LEU A 317 -18.85 4.92 14.80
CA LEU A 317 -19.54 6.21 14.72
C LEU A 317 -19.52 6.92 16.08
N LEU A 318 -19.07 8.15 16.08
CA LEU A 318 -19.06 9.05 17.23
C LEU A 318 -19.97 10.26 17.00
N ARG A 319 -20.49 10.84 18.09
CA ARG A 319 -21.24 12.11 18.09
C ARG A 319 -20.63 13.10 19.06
N ASN A 320 -20.41 14.32 18.61
CA ASN A 320 -19.97 15.41 19.46
C ASN A 320 -21.14 15.91 20.35
N ALA A 321 -20.93 15.92 21.65
CA ALA A 321 -21.96 16.30 22.64
C ALA A 321 -22.28 17.80 22.65
N ASN A 322 -21.39 18.64 22.12
CA ASN A 322 -21.53 20.10 22.13
C ASN A 322 -22.10 20.62 20.79
N SER A 323 -21.68 20.05 19.67
CA SER A 323 -22.08 20.51 18.34
C SER A 323 -23.16 19.64 17.67
N GLY A 324 -23.36 18.40 18.13
CA GLY A 324 -24.19 17.40 17.48
C GLY A 324 -23.57 16.82 16.21
N GLY A 325 -22.30 17.11 15.93
CA GLY A 325 -21.59 16.58 14.77
C GLY A 325 -21.39 15.08 14.87
N PHE A 326 -21.49 14.38 13.73
CA PHE A 326 -21.19 12.97 13.61
C PHE A 326 -19.87 12.78 12.85
N GLU A 327 -19.04 11.86 13.33
CA GLU A 327 -17.78 11.47 12.72
C GLU A 327 -17.67 9.96 12.73
N VAL A 328 -17.31 9.38 11.60
CA VAL A 328 -17.11 7.95 11.43
C VAL A 328 -15.64 7.65 11.28
N TYR A 329 -15.18 6.57 11.90
CA TYR A 329 -13.81 6.06 11.83
C TYR A 329 -13.84 4.67 11.24
N ASN A 330 -13.18 4.50 10.09
CA ASN A 330 -12.96 3.19 9.50
C ASN A 330 -11.97 2.41 10.38
N ILE A 331 -12.39 1.24 10.85
CA ILE A 331 -11.57 0.36 11.67
C ILE A 331 -11.32 -0.93 10.89
N SER A 332 -10.07 -1.20 10.61
CA SER A 332 -9.64 -2.44 9.96
C SER A 332 -8.40 -2.99 10.66
N ASN A 333 -8.36 -4.31 10.92
CA ASN A 333 -7.26 -4.97 11.62
C ASN A 333 -6.83 -4.24 12.91
N ASN A 334 -7.80 -3.87 13.75
CA ASN A 334 -7.58 -3.16 15.03
C ASN A 334 -6.92 -1.78 14.90
N ASN A 335 -7.02 -1.12 13.74
CA ASN A 335 -6.52 0.23 13.50
C ASN A 335 -7.57 1.13 12.88
N ILE A 336 -7.46 2.45 13.13
CA ILE A 336 -8.18 3.45 12.36
C ILE A 336 -7.42 3.66 11.04
N THR A 337 -8.07 3.33 9.92
CA THR A 337 -7.52 3.46 8.56
C THR A 337 -8.08 4.67 7.81
N GLY A 338 -9.12 5.29 8.33
CA GLY A 338 -9.73 6.50 7.77
C GLY A 338 -10.71 7.14 8.74
N ALA A 339 -11.06 8.39 8.49
CA ALA A 339 -12.09 9.12 9.23
C ALA A 339 -12.82 10.10 8.30
N ALA A 340 -14.14 10.28 8.54
CA ALA A 340 -14.94 11.24 7.80
C ALA A 340 -15.95 11.94 8.72
N PHE A 341 -16.08 13.25 8.54
CA PHE A 341 -17.08 14.04 9.22
C PHE A 341 -18.39 14.03 8.42
N LEU A 342 -19.45 13.45 8.97
CA LEU A 342 -20.74 13.30 8.30
C LEU A 342 -21.61 14.55 8.36
N GLY A 343 -21.29 15.51 9.21
CA GLY A 343 -22.06 16.75 9.38
C GLY A 343 -22.63 16.93 10.80
N ASN A 344 -23.28 18.09 11.00
CA ASN A 344 -23.93 18.41 12.27
C ASN A 344 -25.43 18.15 12.18
N VAL A 345 -25.96 17.48 13.19
CA VAL A 345 -27.40 17.35 13.42
C VAL A 345 -27.73 18.01 14.77
N GLY A 346 -28.80 18.74 14.85
CA GLY A 346 -29.21 19.46 16.07
C GLY A 346 -29.22 18.55 17.29
N LEU A 347 -28.87 19.11 18.47
CA LEU A 347 -28.82 18.34 19.71
C LEU A 347 -30.23 17.89 20.19
N ASP A 348 -31.28 18.44 19.59
CA ASP A 348 -32.66 18.01 19.77
C ASP A 348 -33.03 16.74 19.00
N TYR A 349 -32.11 16.19 18.21
CA TYR A 349 -32.27 14.90 17.55
C TYR A 349 -31.57 13.78 18.32
N GLN A 350 -32.29 12.70 18.56
CA GLN A 350 -31.80 11.48 19.20
C GLN A 350 -31.67 10.37 18.16
N VAL A 351 -30.57 9.63 18.21
CA VAL A 351 -30.38 8.42 17.39
C VAL A 351 -31.34 7.35 17.87
N MET A 352 -32.12 6.79 16.97
CA MET A 352 -33.12 5.76 17.26
C MET A 352 -32.64 4.37 16.84
N GLY A 353 -31.77 4.30 15.83
CA GLY A 353 -31.25 3.03 15.34
C GLY A 353 -30.54 3.17 14.02
N PHE A 354 -30.04 2.04 13.56
CA PHE A 354 -29.30 1.88 12.32
C PHE A 354 -29.88 0.72 11.54
N GLY A 355 -29.75 0.78 10.22
CA GLY A 355 -30.19 -0.26 9.31
C GLY A 355 -29.89 0.13 7.89
N ASN A 356 -30.02 -0.78 6.95
CA ASN A 356 -29.95 -0.48 5.53
C ASN A 356 -31.35 -0.08 5.07
N PHE A 357 -31.64 1.22 5.13
CA PHE A 357 -32.96 1.79 4.75
C PHE A 357 -32.96 2.28 3.30
N SER A 358 -31.78 2.49 2.71
CA SER A 358 -31.61 2.88 1.31
C SER A 358 -31.17 1.69 0.46
N SER A 359 -31.10 1.89 -0.87
CA SER A 359 -30.61 0.89 -1.81
C SER A 359 -29.09 0.89 -2.00
N PHE A 360 -28.35 1.67 -1.19
CA PHE A 360 -26.92 1.89 -1.39
C PHE A 360 -26.03 0.82 -0.74
N GLY A 361 -26.58 0.02 0.21
CA GLY A 361 -25.91 -1.12 0.79
C GLY A 361 -25.05 -0.82 2.04
N GLU A 362 -24.88 0.45 2.38
CA GLU A 362 -24.19 0.91 3.60
C GLU A 362 -25.19 1.07 4.75
N THR A 363 -24.68 1.26 5.98
CA THR A 363 -25.52 1.41 7.17
C THR A 363 -26.06 2.83 7.27
N ASP A 364 -27.39 2.98 7.21
CA ASP A 364 -28.09 4.24 7.40
C ASP A 364 -28.47 4.48 8.84
N MET A 365 -28.81 5.73 9.17
CA MET A 365 -29.15 6.18 10.52
C MET A 365 -30.55 6.78 10.56
N ILE A 366 -31.38 6.34 11.52
CA ILE A 366 -32.68 6.97 11.81
C ILE A 366 -32.59 7.81 13.08
N LEU A 367 -33.07 9.05 12.99
CA LEU A 367 -33.10 10.03 14.07
C LEU A 367 -34.54 10.47 14.37
N ARG A 368 -34.77 10.83 15.63
CA ARG A 368 -36.05 11.40 16.10
C ARG A 368 -35.80 12.74 16.81
N ASN A 369 -36.53 13.76 16.39
CA ASN A 369 -36.55 15.01 17.09
C ASN A 369 -37.32 14.88 18.42
N VAL A 370 -36.69 15.22 19.56
CA VAL A 370 -37.26 15.02 20.90
C VAL A 370 -38.38 16.01 21.22
N ASN A 371 -38.42 17.18 20.54
CA ASN A 371 -39.39 18.22 20.81
C ASN A 371 -40.74 18.01 20.11
N ASN A 372 -40.71 17.47 18.88
CA ASN A 372 -41.91 17.33 18.05
C ASN A 372 -42.18 15.90 17.55
N GLY A 373 -41.25 14.96 17.81
CA GLY A 373 -41.37 13.56 17.40
C GLY A 373 -41.09 13.26 15.94
N ALA A 374 -40.67 14.22 15.13
CA ALA A 374 -40.36 14.03 13.71
C ALA A 374 -39.22 13.02 13.55
N LEU A 375 -39.36 12.13 12.57
CA LEU A 375 -38.34 11.15 12.20
C LEU A 375 -37.61 11.58 10.93
N GLN A 376 -36.33 11.32 10.87
CA GLN A 376 -35.48 11.53 9.69
C GLN A 376 -34.59 10.31 9.49
N VAL A 377 -34.40 9.90 8.24
CA VAL A 377 -33.43 8.90 7.83
C VAL A 377 -32.28 9.61 7.12
N TYR A 378 -31.07 9.26 7.47
CA TYR A 378 -29.84 9.73 6.86
C TYR A 378 -29.20 8.56 6.13
N ASP A 379 -29.19 8.62 4.79
CA ASP A 379 -28.45 7.70 3.95
C ASP A 379 -26.98 8.08 4.06
N ILE A 380 -26.17 7.19 4.63
CA ILE A 380 -24.72 7.36 4.75
C ILE A 380 -24.10 6.68 3.55
N ARG A 381 -23.39 7.43 2.74
CA ARG A 381 -22.82 6.94 1.48
C ARG A 381 -21.47 7.58 1.19
N ASN A 382 -20.46 6.74 0.96
CA ASN A 382 -19.10 7.17 0.59
C ASN A 382 -18.54 8.27 1.50
N ASN A 383 -19.09 8.35 2.72
CA ASN A 383 -18.70 9.32 3.78
C ASN A 383 -18.60 10.75 3.32
#